data_1c401631a14e6a14e078f284b9c61f20
#
_entry.id   1c401631a14e6a14e078f284b9c61f20
#
_cell.length_a   1.000
_cell.length_b   1.000
_cell.length_c   1.000
_cell.angle_alpha   90.00
_cell.angle_beta   90.00
_cell.angle_gamma   90.00
#
_symmetry.space_group_name_H-M   'P 1'
#
loop_
_entity.id
_entity.type
_entity.pdbx_description
1 polymer ?
#
loop_
_entity_poly.entity_id
_entity_poly.type
_entity_poly.pdbx_seq_one_letter_code
_entity_poly.pdbx_strand_id
1 'polypeptide(L)'
;MLRPLKIIHEYVVAYAVLTLLGMICLVYSVWALVMYPLLPRRVGTAAGRFGIMAGFRMFSWSLTMTGAYRLDLSAIDSLRDGPPVILAPNHPSLIDALLILTRHPNIACVMKAELMDNVFLGAGSRLARYIPSDQPRQMIKDAVADLREGGMLLLFPEGTRTKRDPINSLKASIGIIAKHANVPVQVAIIETDCPYLRKGWPLFRRPTLPITYRVRLGRRFDPPGNVNSFMTELECEFRQQLEGAPQSEWLSSEDNSTQLDAYSESSSQSSGR
;
A
#
# COMPACT_ATOMS: atom_id res chain seq x y z
N MET A 1 21.98 18.49 -24.03
CA MET A 1 21.50 19.51 -23.08
C MET A 1 20.21 19.16 -22.33
N LEU A 2 19.33 18.27 -22.83
CA LEU A 2 18.03 17.95 -22.16
C LEU A 2 18.13 17.03 -20.92
N ARG A 3 19.15 16.17 -20.82
CA ARG A 3 19.33 15.23 -19.68
C ARG A 3 19.44 15.91 -18.29
N PRO A 4 20.27 16.94 -18.06
CA PRO A 4 20.39 17.55 -16.72
C PRO A 4 19.08 18.25 -16.31
N LEU A 5 18.36 18.87 -17.23
CA LEU A 5 17.08 19.51 -16.94
C LEU A 5 16.01 18.49 -16.50
N LYS A 6 15.97 17.33 -17.15
CA LYS A 6 15.08 16.23 -16.76
C LYS A 6 15.40 15.73 -15.35
N ILE A 7 16.68 15.57 -15.03
CA ILE A 7 17.12 15.11 -13.70
C ILE A 7 16.68 16.10 -12.61
N ILE A 8 16.91 17.40 -12.82
CA ILE A 8 16.49 18.45 -11.87
C ILE A 8 14.97 18.43 -11.71
N HIS A 9 14.23 18.35 -12.80
CA HIS A 9 12.76 18.28 -12.77
C HIS A 9 12.26 17.07 -11.96
N GLU A 10 12.84 15.87 -12.18
CA GLU A 10 12.47 14.66 -11.44
C GLU A 10 12.73 14.78 -9.93
N TYR A 11 13.85 15.40 -9.53
CA TYR A 11 14.12 15.71 -8.12
C TYR A 11 13.09 16.71 -7.54
N VAL A 12 12.87 17.83 -8.22
CA VAL A 12 11.95 18.86 -7.76
C VAL A 12 10.55 18.28 -7.60
N VAL A 13 10.05 17.54 -8.57
CA VAL A 13 8.73 16.91 -8.51
C VAL A 13 8.65 15.88 -7.39
N ALA A 14 9.64 15.00 -7.24
CA ALA A 14 9.64 13.97 -6.19
C ALA A 14 9.57 14.59 -4.79
N TYR A 15 10.37 15.63 -4.51
CA TYR A 15 10.37 16.28 -3.19
C TYR A 15 9.14 17.16 -2.98
N ALA A 16 8.68 17.89 -3.99
CA ALA A 16 7.45 18.69 -3.91
C ALA A 16 6.24 17.81 -3.59
N VAL A 17 6.15 16.64 -4.23
CA VAL A 17 5.10 15.66 -4.01
C VAL A 17 5.14 15.08 -2.58
N LEU A 18 6.32 14.70 -2.08
CA LEU A 18 6.45 14.19 -0.71
C LEU A 18 6.14 15.27 0.33
N THR A 19 6.56 16.51 0.08
CA THR A 19 6.24 17.66 0.95
C THR A 19 4.74 17.92 0.97
N LEU A 20 4.08 17.90 -0.19
CA LEU A 20 2.63 18.07 -0.28
C LEU A 20 1.89 16.97 0.48
N LEU A 21 2.30 15.70 0.35
CA LEU A 21 1.75 14.60 1.13
C LEU A 21 1.91 14.84 2.63
N GLY A 22 3.12 15.24 3.06
CA GLY A 22 3.39 15.57 4.47
C GLY A 22 2.48 16.68 4.99
N MET A 23 2.29 17.76 4.22
CA MET A 23 1.40 18.86 4.59
C MET A 23 -0.07 18.42 4.69
N ILE A 24 -0.57 17.66 3.71
CA ILE A 24 -1.94 17.13 3.73
C ILE A 24 -2.14 16.26 4.99
N CYS A 25 -1.21 15.34 5.24
CA CYS A 25 -1.28 14.47 6.40
C CYS A 25 -1.21 15.25 7.72
N LEU A 26 -0.35 16.27 7.83
CA LEU A 26 -0.20 17.10 9.04
C LEU A 26 -1.47 17.91 9.32
N VAL A 27 -1.98 18.63 8.32
CA VAL A 27 -3.23 19.43 8.45
C VAL A 27 -4.39 18.52 8.85
N TYR A 28 -4.50 17.36 8.20
CA TYR A 28 -5.53 16.40 8.53
C TYR A 28 -5.34 15.82 9.96
N SER A 29 -4.12 15.53 10.37
CA SER A 29 -3.81 15.01 11.72
C SER A 29 -4.18 16.02 12.82
N VAL A 30 -3.93 17.31 12.60
CA VAL A 30 -4.34 18.35 13.55
C VAL A 30 -5.87 18.40 13.67
N TRP A 31 -6.58 18.38 12.53
CA TRP A 31 -8.05 18.32 12.54
C TRP A 31 -8.57 17.05 13.24
N ALA A 32 -8.01 15.90 12.92
CA ALA A 32 -8.40 14.62 13.50
C ALA A 32 -8.15 14.57 15.03
N LEU A 33 -7.06 15.18 15.51
CA LEU A 33 -6.74 15.26 16.93
C LEU A 33 -7.84 16.03 17.71
N VAL A 34 -8.33 17.14 17.13
CA VAL A 34 -9.41 17.93 17.71
C VAL A 34 -10.74 17.19 17.64
N MET A 35 -11.05 16.53 16.52
CA MET A 35 -12.31 15.84 16.30
C MET A 35 -12.43 14.53 17.08
N TYR A 36 -11.32 13.87 17.39
CA TYR A 36 -11.32 12.57 18.06
C TYR A 36 -12.09 12.54 19.39
N PRO A 37 -11.89 13.49 20.34
CA PRO A 37 -12.66 13.55 21.58
C PRO A 37 -14.07 14.13 21.41
N LEU A 38 -14.34 14.89 20.34
CA LEU A 38 -15.60 15.61 20.17
C LEU A 38 -16.68 14.75 19.45
N LEU A 39 -16.27 13.81 18.60
CA LEU A 39 -17.21 13.06 17.78
C LEU A 39 -17.60 11.73 18.43
N PRO A 40 -18.89 11.34 18.43
CA PRO A 40 -19.31 10.00 18.77
C PRO A 40 -18.61 8.95 17.89
N ARG A 41 -18.34 7.77 18.47
CA ARG A 41 -17.55 6.71 17.81
C ARG A 41 -17.90 6.47 16.34
N ARG A 42 -19.18 6.28 16.01
CA ARG A 42 -19.65 5.99 14.65
C ARG A 42 -19.39 7.15 13.69
N VAL A 43 -19.73 8.36 14.12
CA VAL A 43 -19.54 9.58 13.33
C VAL A 43 -18.05 9.86 13.13
N GLY A 44 -17.25 9.74 14.20
CA GLY A 44 -15.80 9.92 14.14
C GLY A 44 -15.12 8.93 13.21
N THR A 45 -15.51 7.64 13.22
CA THR A 45 -14.98 6.63 12.30
C THR A 45 -15.30 6.97 10.85
N ALA A 46 -16.55 7.32 10.54
CA ALA A 46 -16.97 7.67 9.19
C ALA A 46 -16.26 8.95 8.71
N ALA A 47 -16.21 9.99 9.53
CA ALA A 47 -15.50 11.24 9.22
C ALA A 47 -14.00 11.03 9.06
N GLY A 48 -13.40 10.18 9.91
CA GLY A 48 -11.99 9.82 9.84
C GLY A 48 -11.62 9.11 8.54
N ARG A 49 -12.37 8.09 8.16
CA ARG A 49 -12.14 7.35 6.91
C ARG A 49 -12.40 8.20 5.68
N PHE A 50 -13.48 8.97 5.68
CA PHE A 50 -13.79 9.90 4.60
C PHE A 50 -12.69 10.96 4.44
N GLY A 51 -12.21 11.54 5.54
CA GLY A 51 -11.15 12.54 5.52
C GLY A 51 -9.83 11.99 4.97
N ILE A 52 -9.44 10.78 5.36
CA ILE A 52 -8.28 10.08 4.78
C ILE A 52 -8.47 9.87 3.28
N MET A 53 -9.63 9.35 2.86
CA MET A 53 -9.94 9.17 1.44
C MET A 53 -9.84 10.50 0.68
N ALA A 54 -10.45 11.56 1.18
CA ALA A 54 -10.46 12.86 0.52
C ALA A 54 -9.05 13.46 0.42
N GLY A 55 -8.26 13.41 1.50
CA GLY A 55 -6.88 13.89 1.51
C GLY A 55 -5.98 13.12 0.53
N PHE A 56 -6.06 11.79 0.52
CA PHE A 56 -5.28 10.98 -0.40
C PHE A 56 -5.78 11.12 -1.85
N ARG A 57 -7.07 11.35 -2.06
CA ARG A 57 -7.62 11.63 -3.39
C ARG A 57 -7.12 12.95 -3.95
N MET A 58 -7.07 14.00 -3.12
CA MET A 58 -6.47 15.28 -3.49
C MET A 58 -4.99 15.14 -3.82
N PHE A 59 -4.25 14.37 -3.02
CA PHE A 59 -2.86 14.04 -3.30
C PHE A 59 -2.70 13.29 -4.62
N SER A 60 -3.45 12.22 -4.85
CA SER A 60 -3.39 11.44 -6.09
C SER A 60 -3.76 12.27 -7.32
N TRP A 61 -4.73 13.17 -7.19
CA TRP A 61 -5.06 14.12 -8.24
C TRP A 61 -3.88 15.03 -8.58
N SER A 62 -3.18 15.57 -7.57
CA SER A 62 -1.98 16.38 -7.81
C SER A 62 -0.86 15.62 -8.52
N LEU A 63 -0.68 14.33 -8.21
CA LEU A 63 0.28 13.46 -8.90
C LEU A 63 -0.02 13.31 -10.39
N THR A 64 -1.30 13.13 -10.74
CA THR A 64 -1.71 13.01 -12.15
C THR A 64 -1.65 14.33 -12.89
N MET A 65 -2.03 15.44 -12.24
CA MET A 65 -1.98 16.77 -12.83
C MET A 65 -0.56 17.26 -13.14
N THR A 66 0.42 16.86 -12.31
CA THR A 66 1.84 17.16 -12.59
C THR A 66 2.43 16.26 -13.68
N GLY A 67 1.68 15.26 -14.16
CA GLY A 67 2.17 14.26 -15.09
C GLY A 67 3.21 13.30 -14.48
N ALA A 68 3.45 13.38 -13.17
CA ALA A 68 4.41 12.52 -12.48
C ALA A 68 3.92 11.08 -12.35
N TYR A 69 2.60 10.87 -12.30
CA TYR A 69 2.00 9.54 -12.17
C TYR A 69 0.86 9.32 -13.16
N ARG A 70 0.76 8.08 -13.64
CA ARG A 70 -0.37 7.54 -14.39
C ARG A 70 -1.05 6.50 -13.51
N LEU A 71 -2.26 6.80 -13.04
CA LEU A 71 -2.96 5.98 -12.07
C LEU A 71 -4.20 5.34 -12.71
N ASP A 72 -4.26 4.01 -12.73
CA ASP A 72 -5.46 3.25 -13.08
C ASP A 72 -5.89 2.42 -11.85
N LEU A 73 -6.79 2.98 -11.08
CA LEU A 73 -7.32 2.40 -9.85
C LEU A 73 -8.81 2.05 -9.98
N SER A 74 -9.36 2.14 -11.19
CA SER A 74 -10.79 2.02 -11.48
C SER A 74 -11.40 0.67 -11.07
N ALA A 75 -10.60 -0.40 -11.11
CA ALA A 75 -11.06 -1.73 -10.74
C ALA A 75 -11.61 -1.79 -9.29
N ILE A 76 -11.08 -0.97 -8.36
CA ILE A 76 -11.53 -0.95 -6.96
C ILE A 76 -12.96 -0.38 -6.84
N ASP A 77 -13.38 0.48 -7.77
CA ASP A 77 -14.70 1.12 -7.72
C ASP A 77 -15.85 0.11 -7.80
N SER A 78 -15.63 -1.02 -8.45
CA SER A 78 -16.60 -2.11 -8.54
C SER A 78 -16.94 -2.74 -7.19
N LEU A 79 -16.13 -2.52 -6.17
CA LEU A 79 -16.33 -3.03 -4.81
C LEU A 79 -17.14 -2.06 -3.93
N ARG A 80 -17.42 -0.84 -4.41
CA ARG A 80 -17.95 0.26 -3.59
C ARG A 80 -19.32 -0.02 -3.01
N ASP A 81 -20.20 -0.57 -3.82
CA ASP A 81 -21.61 -0.81 -3.47
C ASP A 81 -21.85 -2.29 -3.11
N GLY A 82 -20.76 -3.04 -2.95
CA GLY A 82 -20.80 -4.47 -2.62
C GLY A 82 -20.90 -4.74 -1.11
N PRO A 83 -21.13 -6.01 -0.75
CA PRO A 83 -21.08 -6.43 0.65
C PRO A 83 -19.66 -6.30 1.21
N PRO A 84 -19.52 -6.34 2.56
CA PRO A 84 -18.20 -6.34 3.22
C PRO A 84 -17.24 -7.34 2.61
N VAL A 85 -16.00 -6.93 2.45
CA VAL A 85 -14.94 -7.74 1.81
C VAL A 85 -13.58 -7.40 2.40
N ILE A 86 -12.70 -8.38 2.46
CA ILE A 86 -11.28 -8.16 2.72
C ILE A 86 -10.58 -7.94 1.39
N LEU A 87 -10.07 -6.75 1.16
CA LEU A 87 -9.22 -6.44 0.02
C LEU A 87 -7.79 -6.82 0.34
N ALA A 88 -7.26 -7.77 -0.41
CA ALA A 88 -5.95 -8.38 -0.22
C ALA A 88 -5.02 -8.04 -1.39
N PRO A 89 -4.28 -6.94 -1.35
CA PRO A 89 -3.30 -6.62 -2.39
C PRO A 89 -1.91 -7.18 -2.06
N ASN A 90 -1.07 -7.38 -3.11
CA ASN A 90 0.38 -7.40 -2.95
C ASN A 90 0.90 -6.02 -2.53
N HIS A 91 2.15 -5.93 -2.06
CA HIS A 91 2.65 -4.68 -1.46
C HIS A 91 4.02 -4.24 -2.04
N PRO A 92 4.08 -3.87 -3.32
CA PRO A 92 5.34 -3.46 -3.95
C PRO A 92 5.92 -2.14 -3.41
N SER A 93 5.09 -1.17 -3.02
CA SER A 93 5.52 0.19 -2.68
C SER A 93 4.92 0.73 -1.38
N LEU A 94 5.52 1.78 -0.83
CA LEU A 94 5.01 2.46 0.36
C LEU A 94 3.66 3.16 0.13
N ILE A 95 3.39 3.61 -1.10
CA ILE A 95 2.18 4.37 -1.42
C ILE A 95 0.97 3.51 -1.78
N ASP A 96 1.10 2.19 -1.81
CA ASP A 96 0.03 1.27 -2.24
C ASP A 96 -1.24 1.43 -1.41
N ALA A 97 -1.09 1.45 -0.07
CA ALA A 97 -2.22 1.66 0.83
C ALA A 97 -2.90 3.01 0.58
N LEU A 98 -2.09 4.06 0.39
CA LEU A 98 -2.57 5.40 0.10
C LEU A 98 -3.42 5.43 -1.17
N LEU A 99 -2.94 4.82 -2.26
CA LEU A 99 -3.65 4.78 -3.53
C LEU A 99 -4.98 4.03 -3.41
N ILE A 100 -5.01 2.88 -2.75
CA ILE A 100 -6.24 2.09 -2.53
C ILE A 100 -7.25 2.88 -1.70
N LEU A 101 -6.80 3.53 -0.62
CA LEU A 101 -7.66 4.29 0.29
C LEU A 101 -8.33 5.49 -0.38
N THR A 102 -7.85 5.95 -1.56
CA THR A 102 -8.52 7.00 -2.33
C THR A 102 -9.88 6.60 -2.90
N ARG A 103 -10.18 5.29 -2.98
CA ARG A 103 -11.28 4.79 -3.81
C ARG A 103 -12.57 4.51 -3.03
N HIS A 104 -12.49 4.24 -1.74
CA HIS A 104 -13.67 3.86 -0.96
C HIS A 104 -13.72 4.58 0.39
N PRO A 105 -14.86 5.20 0.77
CA PRO A 105 -14.97 6.01 1.98
C PRO A 105 -15.04 5.21 3.29
N ASN A 106 -15.28 3.91 3.25
CA ASN A 106 -15.42 3.05 4.42
C ASN A 106 -14.44 1.88 4.41
N ILE A 107 -13.15 2.16 4.18
CA ILE A 107 -12.09 1.15 4.31
C ILE A 107 -11.38 1.32 5.65
N ALA A 108 -11.35 0.27 6.46
CA ALA A 108 -10.40 0.13 7.56
C ALA A 108 -9.08 -0.42 7.00
N CYS A 109 -7.95 0.05 7.52
CA CYS A 109 -6.64 -0.46 7.14
C CYS A 109 -5.95 -1.11 8.32
N VAL A 110 -5.40 -2.33 8.12
CA VAL A 110 -4.46 -2.92 9.07
C VAL A 110 -3.09 -2.31 8.82
N MET A 111 -2.52 -1.70 9.84
CA MET A 111 -1.27 -0.96 9.73
C MET A 111 -0.32 -1.27 10.90
N LYS A 112 0.95 -0.94 10.74
CA LYS A 112 1.92 -1.08 11.84
C LYS A 112 1.55 -0.18 13.01
N ALA A 113 1.63 -0.69 14.24
CA ALA A 113 1.35 0.06 15.47
C ALA A 113 2.19 1.34 15.59
N GLU A 114 3.46 1.28 15.20
CA GLU A 114 4.38 2.44 15.20
C GLU A 114 3.83 3.64 14.42
N LEU A 115 3.02 3.40 13.39
CA LEU A 115 2.40 4.46 12.60
C LEU A 115 1.27 5.18 13.35
N MET A 116 0.70 4.55 14.39
CA MET A 116 -0.30 5.18 15.26
C MET A 116 0.30 6.33 16.10
N ASP A 117 1.61 6.31 16.32
CA ASP A 117 2.32 7.35 17.08
C ASP A 117 3.03 8.36 16.17
N ASN A 118 2.91 8.16 14.86
CA ASN A 118 3.48 9.06 13.86
C ASN A 118 2.67 10.37 13.81
N VAL A 119 3.36 11.52 13.83
CA VAL A 119 2.74 12.85 13.84
C VAL A 119 1.88 13.13 12.60
N PHE A 120 2.23 12.54 11.45
CA PHE A 120 1.51 12.74 10.20
C PHE A 120 0.29 11.83 10.03
N LEU A 121 0.32 10.63 10.61
CA LEU A 121 -0.68 9.60 10.35
C LEU A 121 -1.49 9.20 11.59
N GLY A 122 -0.91 9.33 12.79
CA GLY A 122 -1.44 8.72 13.99
C GLY A 122 -2.83 9.23 14.39
N ALA A 123 -3.03 10.53 14.46
CA ALA A 123 -4.32 11.09 14.86
C ALA A 123 -5.43 10.73 13.87
N GLY A 124 -5.15 10.83 12.56
CA GLY A 124 -6.08 10.43 11.49
C GLY A 124 -6.44 8.94 11.56
N SER A 125 -5.44 8.08 11.76
CA SER A 125 -5.63 6.63 11.87
C SER A 125 -6.45 6.25 13.12
N ARG A 126 -6.23 6.94 14.25
CA ARG A 126 -7.04 6.73 15.46
C ARG A 126 -8.49 7.16 15.25
N LEU A 127 -8.73 8.31 14.61
CA LEU A 127 -10.08 8.78 14.30
C LEU A 127 -10.79 7.81 13.34
N ALA A 128 -10.09 7.34 12.30
CA ALA A 128 -10.58 6.36 11.34
C ALA A 128 -10.71 4.94 11.91
N ARG A 129 -10.20 4.68 13.13
CA ARG A 129 -10.13 3.38 13.78
C ARG A 129 -9.44 2.33 12.93
N TYR A 130 -8.29 2.69 12.40
CA TYR A 130 -7.41 1.74 11.73
C TYR A 130 -6.84 0.75 12.75
N ILE A 131 -6.50 -0.43 12.30
CA ILE A 131 -6.25 -1.59 13.15
C ILE A 131 -4.74 -1.82 13.27
N PRO A 132 -4.14 -1.69 14.46
CA PRO A 132 -2.72 -1.97 14.66
C PRO A 132 -2.42 -3.46 14.56
N SER A 133 -1.24 -3.80 13.97
CA SER A 133 -0.85 -5.18 13.65
C SER A 133 0.09 -5.84 14.67
N ASP A 134 0.46 -5.16 15.75
CA ASP A 134 1.44 -5.63 16.76
C ASP A 134 0.88 -6.73 17.67
N GLN A 135 -0.44 -6.74 17.89
CA GLN A 135 -1.13 -7.74 18.72
C GLN A 135 -2.06 -8.60 17.86
N PRO A 136 -1.60 -9.74 17.31
CA PRO A 136 -2.33 -10.52 16.32
C PRO A 136 -3.74 -10.93 16.75
N ARG A 137 -3.93 -11.30 18.01
CA ARG A 137 -5.25 -11.69 18.55
C ARG A 137 -6.22 -10.51 18.59
N GLN A 138 -5.76 -9.34 19.02
CA GLN A 138 -6.59 -8.14 19.08
C GLN A 138 -6.88 -7.62 17.68
N MET A 139 -5.87 -7.59 16.80
CA MET A 139 -6.02 -7.23 15.39
C MET A 139 -7.12 -8.06 14.70
N ILE A 140 -7.13 -9.40 14.92
CA ILE A 140 -8.17 -10.28 14.36
C ILE A 140 -9.56 -9.91 14.90
N LYS A 141 -9.68 -9.68 16.22
CA LYS A 141 -10.96 -9.30 16.83
C LYS A 141 -11.49 -7.98 16.29
N ASP A 142 -10.64 -6.96 16.19
CA ASP A 142 -11.01 -5.63 15.71
C ASP A 142 -11.38 -5.66 14.22
N ALA A 143 -10.64 -6.43 13.41
CA ALA A 143 -10.92 -6.62 12.00
C ALA A 143 -12.27 -7.33 11.77
N VAL A 144 -12.56 -8.39 12.53
CA VAL A 144 -13.84 -9.10 12.46
C VAL A 144 -14.99 -8.19 12.90
N ALA A 145 -14.80 -7.39 13.94
CA ALA A 145 -15.82 -6.46 14.42
C ALA A 145 -16.15 -5.39 13.35
N ASP A 146 -15.13 -4.79 12.74
CA ASP A 146 -15.31 -3.77 11.69
C ASP A 146 -16.03 -4.33 10.44
N LEU A 147 -15.63 -5.53 9.99
CA LEU A 147 -16.29 -6.20 8.86
C LEU A 147 -17.75 -6.50 9.14
N ARG A 148 -18.11 -6.88 10.37
CA ARG A 148 -19.50 -7.12 10.80
C ARG A 148 -20.33 -5.84 10.88
N GLU A 149 -19.68 -4.69 11.07
CA GLU A 149 -20.32 -3.37 11.02
C GLU A 149 -20.52 -2.87 9.56
N GLY A 150 -20.15 -3.66 8.55
CA GLY A 150 -20.33 -3.33 7.13
C GLY A 150 -19.15 -2.59 6.50
N GLY A 151 -17.97 -2.58 7.15
CA GLY A 151 -16.75 -2.01 6.60
C GLY A 151 -16.08 -2.90 5.55
N MET A 152 -15.23 -2.30 4.72
CA MET A 152 -14.24 -2.99 3.90
C MET A 152 -12.90 -2.97 4.65
N LEU A 153 -12.16 -4.09 4.61
CA LEU A 153 -10.85 -4.19 5.27
C LEU A 153 -9.73 -4.24 4.23
N LEU A 154 -8.82 -3.29 4.28
CA LEU A 154 -7.56 -3.37 3.55
C LEU A 154 -6.53 -4.11 4.41
N LEU A 155 -6.10 -5.27 3.95
CA LEU A 155 -5.12 -6.11 4.62
C LEU A 155 -4.09 -6.63 3.63
N PHE A 156 -2.86 -6.17 3.74
CA PHE A 156 -1.73 -6.71 2.98
C PHE A 156 -1.34 -8.08 3.54
N PRO A 157 -1.56 -9.19 2.81
CA PRO A 157 -1.37 -10.53 3.36
C PRO A 157 0.10 -10.85 3.68
N GLU A 158 1.03 -10.14 3.06
CA GLU A 158 2.48 -10.25 3.35
C GLU A 158 2.86 -9.66 4.72
N GLY A 159 2.06 -8.74 5.28
CA GLY A 159 2.36 -8.01 6.52
C GLY A 159 3.54 -7.03 6.42
N THR A 160 4.16 -6.90 5.27
CA THR A 160 5.25 -5.95 4.96
C THR A 160 5.33 -5.73 3.46
N ARG A 161 6.02 -4.67 3.00
CA ARG A 161 6.29 -4.50 1.57
C ARG A 161 7.06 -5.69 1.01
N THR A 162 6.75 -6.07 -0.23
CA THR A 162 7.38 -7.19 -0.95
C THR A 162 8.90 -6.99 -0.99
N LYS A 163 9.63 -8.04 -0.61
CA LYS A 163 11.11 -8.11 -0.63
C LYS A 163 11.61 -9.22 -1.55
N ARG A 164 10.81 -10.27 -1.70
CA ARG A 164 11.13 -11.49 -2.48
C ARG A 164 10.13 -11.60 -3.59
N ASP A 165 10.61 -11.78 -4.81
CA ASP A 165 9.74 -12.02 -5.95
C ASP A 165 9.17 -13.43 -5.96
N PRO A 166 7.96 -13.58 -6.48
CA PRO A 166 7.02 -12.52 -6.85
C PRO A 166 6.26 -11.94 -5.65
N ILE A 167 6.28 -12.62 -4.48
CA ILE A 167 5.58 -12.21 -3.25
C ILE A 167 6.24 -12.84 -2.02
N ASN A 168 6.20 -12.17 -0.87
CA ASN A 168 6.63 -12.76 0.41
C ASN A 168 5.63 -13.83 0.87
N SER A 169 6.04 -14.65 1.84
CA SER A 169 5.13 -15.60 2.51
C SER A 169 3.95 -14.87 3.15
N LEU A 170 2.74 -15.41 2.96
CA LEU A 170 1.50 -14.82 3.41
C LEU A 170 1.23 -15.14 4.89
N LYS A 171 0.58 -14.21 5.59
CA LYS A 171 0.17 -14.35 6.99
C LYS A 171 -1.20 -15.00 7.09
N ALA A 172 -1.31 -16.09 7.86
CA ALA A 172 -2.57 -16.83 8.04
C ALA A 172 -3.71 -15.97 8.66
N SER A 173 -3.39 -14.81 9.24
CA SER A 173 -4.38 -13.92 9.84
C SER A 173 -5.50 -13.52 8.88
N ILE A 174 -5.21 -13.38 7.56
CA ILE A 174 -6.24 -13.06 6.57
C ILE A 174 -7.31 -14.15 6.47
N GLY A 175 -6.90 -15.41 6.41
CA GLY A 175 -7.84 -16.56 6.37
C GLY A 175 -8.62 -16.70 7.67
N ILE A 176 -7.99 -16.42 8.81
CA ILE A 176 -8.65 -16.47 10.13
C ILE A 176 -9.72 -15.37 10.21
N ILE A 177 -9.39 -14.13 9.79
CA ILE A 177 -10.34 -13.00 9.78
C ILE A 177 -11.51 -13.31 8.84
N ALA A 178 -11.22 -13.75 7.60
CA ALA A 178 -12.26 -14.08 6.61
C ALA A 178 -13.24 -15.15 7.13
N LYS A 179 -12.70 -16.22 7.76
CA LYS A 179 -13.51 -17.28 8.37
C LYS A 179 -14.40 -16.76 9.50
N HIS A 180 -13.82 -16.00 10.45
CA HIS A 180 -14.58 -15.55 11.63
C HIS A 180 -15.57 -14.43 11.32
N ALA A 181 -15.26 -13.57 10.35
CA ALA A 181 -16.19 -12.53 9.88
C ALA A 181 -17.25 -13.09 8.92
N ASN A 182 -17.01 -14.26 8.33
CA ASN A 182 -17.80 -14.86 7.26
C ASN A 182 -17.93 -13.93 6.04
N VAL A 183 -16.79 -13.37 5.60
CA VAL A 183 -16.71 -12.46 4.46
C VAL A 183 -15.70 -12.97 3.42
N PRO A 184 -15.93 -12.67 2.12
CA PRO A 184 -15.02 -13.05 1.07
C PRO A 184 -13.71 -12.27 1.12
N VAL A 185 -12.67 -12.83 0.48
CA VAL A 185 -11.39 -12.19 0.24
C VAL A 185 -11.25 -11.86 -1.24
N GLN A 186 -11.10 -10.61 -1.58
CA GLN A 186 -10.84 -10.14 -2.94
C GLN A 186 -9.35 -9.89 -3.12
N VAL A 187 -8.71 -10.66 -3.97
CA VAL A 187 -7.33 -10.42 -4.38
C VAL A 187 -7.27 -9.16 -5.24
N ALA A 188 -6.29 -8.33 -5.00
CA ALA A 188 -5.96 -7.19 -5.85
C ALA A 188 -4.49 -7.25 -6.23
N ILE A 189 -4.19 -6.98 -7.49
CA ILE A 189 -2.82 -6.98 -8.01
C ILE A 189 -2.42 -5.55 -8.31
N ILE A 190 -1.42 -5.07 -7.60
CA ILE A 190 -0.81 -3.77 -7.82
C ILE A 190 0.39 -3.96 -8.74
N GLU A 191 0.33 -3.33 -9.90
CA GLU A 191 1.37 -3.31 -10.91
C GLU A 191 1.98 -1.91 -10.99
N THR A 192 3.30 -1.82 -11.06
CA THR A 192 4.01 -0.56 -11.25
C THR A 192 5.23 -0.77 -12.13
N ASP A 193 5.56 0.21 -12.95
CA ASP A 193 6.73 0.23 -13.82
C ASP A 193 7.98 0.83 -13.16
N CYS A 194 7.91 1.17 -11.86
CA CYS A 194 9.03 1.78 -11.15
C CYS A 194 9.13 1.26 -9.70
N PRO A 195 10.35 0.86 -9.22
CA PRO A 195 10.58 0.40 -7.84
C PRO A 195 10.49 1.51 -6.79
N TYR A 196 10.04 2.67 -7.17
CA TYR A 196 10.00 3.82 -6.28
C TYR A 196 9.26 3.49 -4.97
N LEU A 197 9.93 3.80 -3.86
CA LEU A 197 9.47 3.52 -2.50
C LEU A 197 9.24 2.03 -2.16
N ARG A 198 9.83 1.11 -2.94
CA ARG A 198 9.96 -0.30 -2.50
C ARG A 198 10.76 -0.39 -1.19
N LYS A 199 10.72 -1.55 -0.55
CA LYS A 199 11.46 -1.74 0.70
C LYS A 199 12.97 -1.66 0.46
N GLY A 200 13.64 -0.71 1.16
CA GLY A 200 15.07 -0.43 0.98
C GLY A 200 15.37 0.69 -0.02
N TRP A 201 14.36 1.29 -0.66
CA TRP A 201 14.59 2.43 -1.54
C TRP A 201 15.31 3.58 -0.80
N PRO A 202 16.46 4.06 -1.31
CA PRO A 202 17.18 5.17 -0.68
C PRO A 202 16.37 6.47 -0.74
N LEU A 203 16.28 7.17 0.39
CA LEU A 203 15.43 8.37 0.52
C LEU A 203 15.77 9.46 -0.52
N PHE A 204 17.04 9.59 -0.87
CA PHE A 204 17.53 10.62 -1.81
C PHE A 204 17.63 10.14 -3.26
N ARG A 205 17.24 8.90 -3.55
CA ARG A 205 17.19 8.38 -4.92
C ARG A 205 15.90 8.86 -5.60
N ARG A 206 16.04 9.62 -6.69
CA ARG A 206 14.90 10.05 -7.49
C ARG A 206 14.28 8.89 -8.25
N PRO A 207 12.95 8.89 -8.45
CA PRO A 207 12.33 7.99 -9.41
C PRO A 207 12.57 8.48 -10.85
N THR A 208 12.38 7.59 -11.82
CA THR A 208 12.20 7.97 -13.22
C THR A 208 10.72 8.29 -13.44
N LEU A 209 10.42 9.48 -13.94
CA LEU A 209 9.04 9.91 -14.20
C LEU A 209 8.69 9.79 -15.69
N PRO A 210 7.41 9.55 -16.03
CA PRO A 210 6.27 9.27 -15.14
C PRO A 210 6.31 7.85 -14.56
N ILE A 211 5.67 7.65 -13.39
CA ILE A 211 5.46 6.34 -12.79
C ILE A 211 4.04 5.87 -13.11
N THR A 212 3.89 4.65 -13.57
CA THR A 212 2.59 4.02 -13.80
C THR A 212 2.22 3.10 -12.65
N TYR A 213 0.99 3.28 -12.13
CA TYR A 213 0.37 2.37 -11.19
C TYR A 213 -0.96 1.89 -11.73
N ARG A 214 -1.15 0.58 -11.72
CA ARG A 214 -2.40 -0.06 -12.09
C ARG A 214 -2.82 -1.01 -10.99
N VAL A 215 -4.11 -1.01 -10.65
CA VAL A 215 -4.70 -2.02 -9.79
C VAL A 215 -5.73 -2.80 -10.59
N ARG A 216 -5.59 -4.11 -10.61
CA ARG A 216 -6.59 -5.02 -11.16
C ARG A 216 -7.07 -5.99 -10.09
N LEU A 217 -8.30 -6.45 -10.20
CA LEU A 217 -8.84 -7.46 -9.30
C LEU A 217 -8.47 -8.85 -9.83
N GLY A 218 -7.98 -9.70 -8.94
CA GLY A 218 -7.78 -11.12 -9.15
C GLY A 218 -9.01 -11.93 -8.68
N ARG A 219 -8.80 -13.20 -8.39
CA ARG A 219 -9.83 -14.11 -7.90
C ARG A 219 -10.45 -13.60 -6.59
N ARG A 220 -11.76 -13.77 -6.47
CA ARG A 220 -12.50 -13.60 -5.23
C ARG A 220 -12.69 -14.97 -4.59
N PHE A 221 -12.31 -15.09 -3.34
CA PHE A 221 -12.45 -16.30 -2.55
C PHE A 221 -13.62 -16.15 -1.58
N ASP A 222 -14.45 -17.18 -1.50
CA ASP A 222 -15.50 -17.26 -0.47
C ASP A 222 -14.87 -17.44 0.93
N PRO A 223 -15.64 -17.19 2.00
CA PRO A 223 -15.17 -17.40 3.36
C PRO A 223 -14.65 -18.83 3.57
N PRO A 224 -13.40 -19.01 4.05
CA PRO A 224 -12.77 -20.32 4.05
C PRO A 224 -13.35 -21.26 5.13
N GLY A 225 -13.70 -22.48 4.73
CA GLY A 225 -13.98 -23.56 5.67
C GLY A 225 -12.70 -24.04 6.39
N ASN A 226 -11.60 -24.18 5.62
CA ASN A 226 -10.27 -24.55 6.12
C ASN A 226 -9.26 -23.44 5.76
N VAL A 227 -8.64 -22.86 6.79
CA VAL A 227 -7.68 -21.77 6.64
C VAL A 227 -6.40 -22.22 5.91
N ASN A 228 -5.91 -23.43 6.18
CA ASN A 228 -4.65 -23.89 5.58
C ASN A 228 -4.80 -24.09 4.07
N SER A 229 -5.87 -24.76 3.62
CA SER A 229 -6.16 -24.93 2.19
C SER A 229 -6.31 -23.58 1.50
N PHE A 230 -7.06 -22.66 2.12
CA PHE A 230 -7.25 -21.31 1.63
C PHE A 230 -5.92 -20.55 1.46
N MET A 231 -5.01 -20.65 2.44
CA MET A 231 -3.71 -19.97 2.36
C MET A 231 -2.85 -20.49 1.20
N THR A 232 -2.90 -21.80 0.95
CA THR A 232 -2.21 -22.42 -0.20
C THR A 232 -2.79 -21.93 -1.52
N GLU A 233 -4.12 -21.89 -1.64
CA GLU A 233 -4.80 -21.39 -2.85
C GLU A 233 -4.53 -19.89 -3.05
N LEU A 234 -4.56 -19.09 -2.00
CA LEU A 234 -4.30 -17.67 -2.05
C LEU A 234 -2.86 -17.36 -2.51
N GLU A 235 -1.87 -18.11 -1.98
CA GLU A 235 -0.48 -17.96 -2.41
C GLU A 235 -0.29 -18.39 -3.88
N CYS A 236 -0.93 -19.48 -4.30
CA CYS A 236 -0.91 -19.93 -5.70
C CYS A 236 -1.49 -18.86 -6.64
N GLU A 237 -2.63 -18.25 -6.28
CA GLU A 237 -3.25 -17.16 -7.04
C GLU A 237 -2.30 -15.98 -7.21
N PHE A 238 -1.68 -15.51 -6.11
CA PHE A 238 -0.73 -14.39 -6.21
C PHE A 238 0.47 -14.73 -7.10
N ARG A 239 1.07 -15.92 -6.95
CA ARG A 239 2.20 -16.34 -7.80
C ARG A 239 1.80 -16.39 -9.27
N GLN A 240 0.69 -17.02 -9.59
CA GLN A 240 0.20 -17.12 -10.95
C GLN A 240 -0.07 -15.74 -11.59
N GLN A 241 -0.65 -14.82 -10.82
CA GLN A 241 -0.98 -13.47 -11.29
C GLN A 241 0.25 -12.56 -11.45
N LEU A 242 1.30 -12.79 -10.67
CA LEU A 242 2.50 -11.95 -10.64
C LEU A 242 3.63 -12.48 -11.54
N GLU A 243 3.71 -13.79 -11.80
CA GLU A 243 4.75 -14.40 -12.65
C GLU A 243 4.71 -13.94 -14.11
N GLY A 244 3.56 -13.45 -14.58
CA GLY A 244 3.40 -12.87 -15.93
C GLY A 244 3.47 -11.35 -16.00
N ALA A 245 3.75 -10.67 -14.90
CA ALA A 245 3.72 -9.22 -14.84
C ALA A 245 5.10 -8.60 -15.21
N PRO A 246 5.13 -7.41 -15.87
CA PRO A 246 6.37 -6.74 -16.27
C PRO A 246 7.35 -6.41 -15.13
N GLN A 247 6.96 -6.63 -13.90
CA GLN A 247 7.79 -6.42 -12.71
C GLN A 247 9.05 -7.30 -12.66
N SER A 248 9.07 -8.45 -13.35
CA SER A 248 10.21 -9.38 -13.32
C SER A 248 11.40 -8.92 -14.17
N GLU A 249 11.17 -8.16 -15.22
CA GLU A 249 12.23 -7.81 -16.18
C GLU A 249 13.25 -6.81 -15.65
N TRP A 250 12.86 -5.93 -14.73
CA TRP A 250 13.76 -4.91 -14.27
C TRP A 250 14.28 -5.08 -12.81
N LEU A 251 13.76 -6.06 -12.07
CA LEU A 251 14.43 -6.59 -10.87
C LEU A 251 15.71 -7.35 -11.26
N SER A 252 15.70 -8.08 -12.37
CA SER A 252 16.90 -8.76 -12.91
C SER A 252 17.96 -7.80 -13.44
N SER A 253 17.58 -6.60 -13.91
CA SER A 253 18.53 -5.60 -14.41
C SER A 253 19.22 -4.78 -13.30
N GLU A 254 18.61 -4.63 -12.12
CA GLU A 254 19.23 -3.95 -10.98
C GLU A 254 20.23 -4.84 -10.22
N ASP A 255 19.98 -6.14 -10.10
CA ASP A 255 20.94 -7.08 -9.54
C ASP A 255 22.22 -7.17 -10.40
N ASN A 256 22.08 -7.11 -11.74
CA ASN A 256 23.22 -7.06 -12.63
C ASN A 256 24.02 -5.73 -12.56
N SER A 257 23.35 -4.59 -12.38
CA SER A 257 24.06 -3.31 -12.26
C SER A 257 24.81 -3.18 -10.94
N THR A 258 24.26 -3.70 -9.85
CA THR A 258 24.90 -3.69 -8.53
C THR A 258 26.08 -4.67 -8.46
N GLN A 259 26.02 -5.81 -9.19
CA GLN A 259 27.14 -6.73 -9.32
C GLN A 259 28.27 -6.17 -10.22
N LEU A 260 27.92 -5.46 -11.29
CA LEU A 260 28.92 -4.84 -12.18
C LEU A 260 29.67 -3.68 -11.49
N ASP A 261 29.00 -2.88 -10.67
CA ASP A 261 29.61 -1.81 -9.90
C ASP A 261 30.54 -2.38 -8.79
N ALA A 262 30.13 -3.45 -8.12
CA ALA A 262 30.97 -4.16 -7.14
C ALA A 262 32.19 -4.84 -7.80
N TYR A 263 32.07 -5.32 -9.03
CA TYR A 263 33.19 -5.93 -9.78
C TYR A 263 34.17 -4.88 -10.30
N SER A 264 33.71 -3.69 -10.69
CA SER A 264 34.54 -2.58 -11.15
C SER A 264 35.36 -1.97 -10.00
N GLU A 265 34.81 -1.88 -8.79
CA GLU A 265 35.53 -1.41 -7.61
C GLU A 265 36.58 -2.41 -7.11
N SER A 266 36.33 -3.72 -7.21
CA SER A 266 37.30 -4.75 -6.82
C SER A 266 38.46 -4.89 -7.79
N SER A 267 38.26 -4.61 -9.08
CA SER A 267 39.31 -4.67 -10.10
C SER A 267 40.23 -3.45 -10.08
N SER A 268 39.76 -2.28 -9.62
CA SER A 268 40.56 -1.07 -9.49
C SER A 268 41.54 -1.10 -8.27
N GLN A 269 41.26 -1.93 -7.26
CA GLN A 269 42.13 -2.11 -6.10
C GLN A 269 43.24 -3.16 -6.30
N SER A 270 43.15 -4.02 -7.33
CA SER A 270 44.19 -5.04 -7.58
C SER A 270 45.30 -4.62 -8.55
N SER A 271 45.20 -3.47 -9.22
CA SER A 271 46.23 -2.96 -10.16
C SER A 271 47.17 -1.90 -9.58
N GLY A 272 47.13 -1.70 -8.26
CA GLY A 272 47.97 -0.70 -7.54
C GLY A 272 48.91 -1.31 -6.51
N ARG A 273 49.51 -2.48 -6.80
CA ARG A 273 50.65 -3.05 -6.05
C ARG A 273 51.73 -3.55 -6.96
#